data_12793d2d7131d1c7cd8caf77c2082240
#
_entry.id   12793d2d7131d1c7cd8caf77c2082240
#
_cell.length_a   1.000
_cell.length_b   1.000
_cell.length_c   1.000
_cell.angle_alpha   90.00
_cell.angle_beta   90.00
_cell.angle_gamma   90.00
#
_symmetry.space_group_name_H-M   'P 1'
#
loop_
_entity.id
_entity.type
_entity.pdbx_description
1 polymer ?
#
loop_
_entity_poly.entity_id
_entity_poly.type
_entity_poly.pdbx_seq_one_letter_code
_entity_poly.pdbx_strand_id
1 'polypeptide(L)'
;MDISPKGDAPGFVRVLDDTTLAVPDRPGNRRADTFTNVLENPRVGLIFFVPGKSETLRVSGRAKIVRDADLRESMAARGKTPDFALVLEVEEAFFHCSKCIVRSNLWTPQAWPALDGLPSLAQTMVDAAALPMPVAALQEIIEQDEAERLY
;
A
#
# COMPACT_ATOMS: atom_id res chain seq x y z
N MET A 1 9.20 6.67 11.61
CA MET A 1 7.78 6.62 11.17
C MET A 1 7.75 6.73 9.67
N ASP A 2 6.99 5.86 8.99
CA ASP A 2 6.75 5.93 7.54
C ASP A 2 5.26 5.80 7.24
N ILE A 3 4.89 6.09 6.00
CA ILE A 3 3.56 5.84 5.45
C ILE A 3 3.78 5.06 4.16
N SER A 4 3.19 3.87 4.08
CA SER A 4 3.36 2.98 2.94
C SER A 4 2.00 2.52 2.42
N PRO A 5 1.65 2.82 1.16
CA PRO A 5 0.41 2.32 0.56
C PRO A 5 0.46 0.81 0.42
N LYS A 6 -0.67 0.17 0.65
CA LYS A 6 -0.89 -1.25 0.43
C LYS A 6 -2.16 -1.41 -0.41
N GLY A 7 -2.10 -2.19 -1.46
CA GLY A 7 -3.23 -2.44 -2.34
C GLY A 7 -3.07 -3.78 -3.06
N ASP A 8 -4.17 -4.49 -3.26
CA ASP A 8 -4.23 -5.76 -3.96
C ASP A 8 -5.69 -6.05 -4.35
N ALA A 9 -5.95 -7.22 -4.91
CA ALA A 9 -7.31 -7.68 -5.20
C ALA A 9 -8.20 -7.66 -3.94
N PRO A 10 -9.50 -7.48 -4.07
CA PRO A 10 -10.43 -7.46 -2.93
C PRO A 10 -10.24 -8.66 -2.00
N GLY A 11 -10.22 -8.42 -0.70
CA GLY A 11 -10.03 -9.44 0.33
C GLY A 11 -8.58 -9.78 0.66
N PHE A 12 -7.62 -9.01 0.18
CA PHE A 12 -6.21 -9.23 0.51
C PHE A 12 -5.88 -9.00 1.99
N VAL A 13 -6.56 -8.08 2.65
CA VAL A 13 -6.51 -7.96 4.11
C VAL A 13 -7.39 -9.04 4.72
N ARG A 14 -6.81 -9.89 5.57
CA ARG A 14 -7.52 -10.97 6.23
C ARG A 14 -7.96 -10.54 7.62
N VAL A 15 -9.21 -10.83 7.97
CA VAL A 15 -9.69 -10.80 9.34
C VAL A 15 -9.48 -12.21 9.92
N LEU A 16 -8.55 -12.35 10.86
CA LEU A 16 -8.22 -13.65 11.45
C LEU A 16 -9.16 -14.01 12.59
N ASP A 17 -9.55 -13.01 13.35
CA ASP A 17 -10.53 -13.07 14.43
C ASP A 17 -11.10 -11.67 14.71
N ASP A 18 -11.90 -11.52 15.78
CA ASP A 18 -12.59 -10.27 16.11
C ASP A 18 -11.65 -9.09 16.40
N THR A 19 -10.37 -9.34 16.64
CA THR A 19 -9.38 -8.33 17.03
C THR A 19 -8.10 -8.39 16.21
N THR A 20 -8.00 -9.27 15.22
CA THR A 20 -6.74 -9.50 14.52
C THR A 20 -6.90 -9.40 13.01
N LEU A 21 -6.07 -8.54 12.41
CA LEU A 21 -5.94 -8.41 10.97
C LEU A 21 -4.59 -8.93 10.48
N ALA A 22 -4.54 -9.41 9.25
CA ALA A 22 -3.30 -9.70 8.57
C ALA A 22 -3.25 -9.05 7.19
N VAL A 23 -2.10 -8.46 6.85
CA VAL A 23 -1.82 -7.80 5.58
C VAL A 23 -0.61 -8.46 4.94
N PRO A 24 -0.70 -8.99 3.70
CA PRO A 24 0.42 -9.61 3.04
C PRO A 24 1.49 -8.55 2.67
N ASP A 25 2.74 -8.94 2.73
CA ASP A 25 3.81 -8.17 2.12
C ASP A 25 3.85 -8.48 0.62
N ARG A 26 3.73 -7.45 -0.20
CA ARG A 26 3.84 -7.56 -1.66
C ARG A 26 5.13 -6.91 -2.13
N PRO A 27 5.73 -7.39 -3.21
CA PRO A 27 6.86 -6.71 -3.83
C PRO A 27 6.56 -5.23 -4.10
N GLY A 28 7.55 -4.39 -3.93
CA GLY A 28 7.44 -2.95 -4.12
C GLY A 28 8.82 -2.34 -4.32
N ASN A 29 9.03 -1.13 -3.81
CA ASN A 29 10.26 -0.36 -3.97
C ASN A 29 11.48 -0.92 -3.20
N ARG A 30 11.36 -2.09 -2.60
CA ARG A 30 12.39 -2.79 -1.78
C ARG A 30 12.91 -1.99 -0.58
N ARG A 31 12.19 -0.95 -0.17
CA ARG A 31 12.48 -0.25 1.09
C ARG A 31 11.82 -1.03 2.23
N ALA A 32 12.60 -1.37 3.23
CA ALA A 32 12.13 -2.12 4.39
C ALA A 32 11.72 -1.18 5.55
N ASP A 33 11.43 0.09 5.27
CA ASP A 33 11.18 1.11 6.30
C ASP A 33 10.05 0.71 7.25
N THR A 34 8.92 0.20 6.71
CA THR A 34 7.80 -0.27 7.54
C THR A 34 8.24 -1.39 8.48
N PHE A 35 9.00 -2.36 7.98
CA PHE A 35 9.48 -3.50 8.79
C PHE A 35 10.44 -3.03 9.88
N THR A 36 11.41 -2.20 9.53
CA THR A 36 12.34 -1.62 10.50
C THR A 36 11.59 -0.85 11.59
N ASN A 37 10.65 0.01 11.20
CA ASN A 37 9.84 0.78 12.13
C ASN A 37 8.99 -0.11 13.06
N VAL A 38 8.38 -1.19 12.53
CA VAL A 38 7.58 -2.13 13.34
C VAL A 38 8.43 -2.93 14.32
N LEU A 39 9.65 -3.29 13.92
CA LEU A 39 10.59 -3.98 14.82
C LEU A 39 11.07 -3.08 15.98
N GLU A 40 11.23 -1.79 15.73
CA GLU A 40 11.62 -0.81 16.76
C GLU A 40 10.42 -0.37 17.61
N ASN A 41 9.28 -0.12 16.97
CA ASN A 41 8.04 0.29 17.63
C ASN A 41 6.85 -0.36 16.92
N PRO A 42 6.19 -1.33 17.57
CA PRO A 42 5.13 -2.10 16.93
C PRO A 42 3.80 -1.35 16.74
N ARG A 43 3.71 -0.08 17.13
CA ARG A 43 2.48 0.70 16.95
C ARG A 43 2.30 1.10 15.50
N VAL A 44 1.14 0.74 14.93
CA VAL A 44 0.77 1.05 13.56
C VAL A 44 -0.63 1.63 13.48
N GLY A 45 -0.87 2.42 12.43
CA GLY A 45 -2.19 2.89 12.04
C GLY A 45 -2.43 2.54 10.58
N LEU A 46 -3.61 2.04 10.28
CA LEU A 46 -4.10 1.78 8.93
C LEU A 46 -5.26 2.70 8.62
N ILE A 47 -5.33 3.19 7.40
CA ILE A 47 -6.51 3.86 6.86
C ILE A 47 -6.94 3.11 5.60
N PHE A 48 -8.19 2.70 5.56
CA PHE A 48 -8.76 1.96 4.44
C PHE A 48 -9.58 2.88 3.56
N PHE A 49 -9.22 2.91 2.28
CA PHE A 49 -10.00 3.54 1.23
C PHE A 49 -10.67 2.42 0.42
N VAL A 50 -11.99 2.40 0.44
CA VAL A 50 -12.78 1.45 -0.35
C VAL A 50 -13.36 2.21 -1.55
N PRO A 51 -13.00 1.85 -2.79
CA PRO A 51 -13.50 2.52 -3.97
C PRO A 51 -15.03 2.66 -3.97
N GLY A 52 -15.51 3.88 -4.19
CA GLY A 52 -16.94 4.21 -4.15
C GLY A 52 -17.54 4.45 -2.76
N LYS A 53 -16.80 4.18 -1.67
CA LYS A 53 -17.23 4.55 -0.32
C LYS A 53 -16.68 5.93 0.07
N SER A 54 -17.55 6.76 0.63
CA SER A 54 -17.17 8.10 1.08
C SER A 54 -16.49 8.08 2.45
N GLU A 55 -16.87 7.16 3.32
CA GLU A 55 -16.23 6.98 4.63
C GLU A 55 -14.92 6.21 4.48
N THR A 56 -13.95 6.52 5.33
CA THR A 56 -12.73 5.72 5.50
C THR A 56 -12.79 4.99 6.84
N LEU A 57 -12.29 3.76 6.88
CA LEU A 57 -12.11 3.03 8.13
C LEU A 57 -10.68 3.27 8.62
N ARG A 58 -10.55 3.66 9.89
CA ARG A 58 -9.26 3.76 10.56
C ARG A 58 -9.14 2.64 11.58
N VAL A 59 -7.97 2.02 11.61
CA VAL A 59 -7.63 0.95 12.56
C VAL A 59 -6.25 1.25 13.11
N SER A 60 -6.09 1.14 14.40
CA SER A 60 -4.79 1.27 15.06
C SER A 60 -4.56 0.14 16.07
N GLY A 61 -3.30 -0.16 16.32
CA GLY A 61 -2.95 -1.21 17.26
C GLY A 61 -1.47 -1.57 17.21
N ARG A 62 -1.18 -2.82 17.56
CA ARG A 62 0.18 -3.36 17.63
C ARG A 62 0.40 -4.41 16.56
N ALA A 63 1.44 -4.23 15.77
CA ALA A 63 1.76 -5.13 14.68
C ALA A 63 3.00 -5.98 14.96
N LYS A 64 3.04 -7.14 14.35
CA LYS A 64 4.24 -8.00 14.26
C LYS A 64 4.40 -8.51 12.84
N ILE A 65 5.64 -8.73 12.44
CA ILE A 65 5.99 -9.35 11.16
C ILE A 65 6.10 -10.85 11.38
N VAL A 66 5.40 -11.63 10.57
CA VAL A 66 5.37 -13.10 10.71
C VAL A 66 5.75 -13.81 9.41
N ARG A 67 6.25 -15.03 9.55
CA ARG A 67 6.57 -15.96 8.45
C ARG A 67 5.81 -17.29 8.58
N ASP A 68 4.67 -17.27 9.25
CA ASP A 68 3.82 -18.45 9.35
C ASP A 68 3.44 -18.95 7.95
N ALA A 69 3.68 -20.24 7.68
CA ALA A 69 3.53 -20.81 6.35
C ALA A 69 2.07 -20.85 5.92
N ASP A 70 1.18 -21.35 6.78
CA ASP A 70 -0.24 -21.53 6.46
C ASP A 70 -0.91 -20.17 6.22
N LEU A 71 -0.61 -19.18 7.07
CA LEU A 71 -1.11 -17.82 6.90
C LEU A 71 -0.64 -17.22 5.56
N ARG A 72 0.64 -17.31 5.26
CA ARG A 72 1.21 -16.77 4.03
C ARG A 72 0.64 -17.44 2.78
N GLU A 73 0.49 -18.77 2.79
CA GLU A 73 -0.12 -19.53 1.71
C GLU A 73 -1.58 -19.12 1.50
N SER A 74 -2.34 -18.89 2.58
CA SER A 74 -3.72 -18.38 2.49
C SER A 74 -3.82 -17.01 1.83
N MET A 75 -2.72 -16.24 1.83
CA MET A 75 -2.60 -14.90 1.24
C MET A 75 -1.91 -14.91 -0.13
N ALA A 76 -1.69 -16.09 -0.73
CA ALA A 76 -1.09 -16.18 -2.06
C ALA A 76 -1.95 -15.46 -3.11
N ALA A 77 -1.28 -14.80 -4.07
CA ALA A 77 -1.91 -14.13 -5.19
C ALA A 77 -1.14 -14.45 -6.47
N ARG A 78 -1.86 -14.78 -7.55
CA ARG A 78 -1.28 -15.18 -8.83
C ARG A 78 -0.21 -16.28 -8.71
N GLY A 79 -0.42 -17.24 -7.80
CA GLY A 79 0.49 -18.35 -7.57
C GLY A 79 1.77 -17.99 -6.77
N LYS A 80 1.87 -16.78 -6.24
CA LYS A 80 3.00 -16.35 -5.41
C LYS A 80 2.57 -16.14 -3.97
N THR A 81 3.25 -16.82 -3.05
CA THR A 81 3.08 -16.67 -1.60
C THR A 81 3.94 -15.50 -1.13
N PRO A 82 3.42 -14.56 -0.31
CA PRO A 82 4.21 -13.46 0.21
C PRO A 82 5.31 -13.96 1.16
N ASP A 83 6.46 -13.28 1.21
CA ASP A 83 7.56 -13.65 2.11
C ASP A 83 7.23 -13.40 3.58
N PHE A 84 6.41 -12.39 3.86
CA PHE A 84 5.98 -12.00 5.19
C PHE A 84 4.51 -11.61 5.20
N ALA A 85 3.92 -11.63 6.39
CA ALA A 85 2.66 -10.95 6.67
C ALA A 85 2.83 -10.02 7.88
N LEU A 86 2.18 -8.85 7.81
CA LEU A 86 2.02 -7.97 8.94
C LEU A 86 0.74 -8.37 9.67
N VAL A 87 0.86 -8.85 10.89
CA VAL A 87 -0.29 -9.20 11.74
C VAL A 87 -0.50 -8.09 12.76
N LEU A 88 -1.69 -7.51 12.76
CA LEU A 88 -2.09 -6.38 13.61
C LEU A 88 -3.12 -6.84 14.64
N GLU A 89 -2.79 -6.70 15.92
CA GLU A 89 -3.74 -6.74 17.02
C GLU A 89 -4.40 -5.36 17.14
N VAL A 90 -5.71 -5.32 16.90
CA VAL A 90 -6.50 -4.08 16.83
C VAL A 90 -6.82 -3.58 18.24
N GLU A 91 -6.38 -2.38 18.55
CA GLU A 91 -6.71 -1.69 19.81
C GLU A 91 -7.89 -0.73 19.59
N GLU A 92 -8.02 -0.15 18.40
CA GLU A 92 -9.09 0.79 18.08
C GLU A 92 -9.47 0.71 16.60
N ALA A 93 -10.76 0.76 16.31
CA ALA A 93 -11.29 0.85 14.95
C ALA A 93 -12.50 1.78 14.90
N PHE A 94 -12.54 2.70 13.94
CA PHE A 94 -13.67 3.63 13.76
C PHE A 94 -13.75 4.19 12.35
N PHE A 95 -14.95 4.59 11.96
CA PHE A 95 -15.15 5.28 10.69
C PHE A 95 -14.80 6.76 10.82
N HIS A 96 -14.10 7.27 9.83
CA HIS A 96 -13.82 8.69 9.68
C HIS A 96 -14.81 9.32 8.71
N CYS A 97 -15.11 10.62 8.94
CA CYS A 97 -16.14 11.31 8.17
C CYS A 97 -15.80 11.41 6.67
N SER A 98 -16.84 11.41 5.85
CA SER A 98 -16.78 11.42 4.39
C SER A 98 -16.34 12.74 3.75
N LYS A 99 -16.30 13.84 4.52
CA LYS A 99 -16.19 15.20 3.95
C LYS A 99 -14.96 15.42 3.07
N CYS A 100 -13.81 14.79 3.39
CA CYS A 100 -12.61 14.93 2.59
C CYS A 100 -12.77 14.24 1.23
N ILE A 101 -13.31 13.03 1.21
CA ILE A 101 -13.56 12.24 0.00
C ILE A 101 -14.56 12.95 -0.92
N VAL A 102 -15.65 13.48 -0.33
CA VAL A 102 -16.69 14.20 -1.08
C VAL A 102 -16.13 15.50 -1.67
N ARG A 103 -15.43 16.32 -0.88
CA ARG A 103 -14.86 17.60 -1.36
C ARG A 103 -13.80 17.41 -2.45
N SER A 104 -13.02 16.36 -2.38
CA SER A 104 -11.97 16.08 -3.37
C SER A 104 -12.48 15.37 -4.63
N ASN A 105 -13.76 14.98 -4.66
CA ASN A 105 -14.29 14.11 -5.72
C ASN A 105 -13.43 12.85 -5.96
N LEU A 106 -12.86 12.28 -4.89
CA LEU A 106 -11.87 11.21 -5.01
C LEU A 106 -12.37 9.99 -5.81
N TRP A 107 -13.67 9.70 -5.74
CA TRP A 107 -14.29 8.60 -6.48
C TRP A 107 -15.10 9.04 -7.70
N THR A 108 -14.82 10.26 -8.22
CA THR A 108 -15.51 10.81 -9.40
C THR A 108 -14.45 11.17 -10.45
N PRO A 109 -13.90 10.18 -11.20
CA PRO A 109 -12.83 10.42 -12.16
C PRO A 109 -13.15 11.51 -13.19
N GLN A 110 -14.43 11.69 -13.53
CA GLN A 110 -14.90 12.70 -14.48
C GLN A 110 -14.71 14.14 -13.97
N ALA A 111 -14.55 14.31 -12.66
CA ALA A 111 -14.32 15.61 -12.03
C ALA A 111 -12.84 15.88 -11.73
N TRP A 112 -11.95 14.94 -12.07
CA TRP A 112 -10.52 15.14 -11.83
C TRP A 112 -9.93 16.13 -12.85
N PRO A 113 -9.01 17.00 -12.40
CA PRO A 113 -8.32 17.88 -13.33
C PRO A 113 -7.40 17.08 -14.27
N ALA A 114 -7.11 17.65 -15.43
CA ALA A 114 -6.09 17.11 -16.32
C ALA A 114 -4.72 17.09 -15.61
N LEU A 115 -3.90 16.13 -15.97
CA LEU A 115 -2.55 15.96 -15.39
C LEU A 115 -1.49 16.72 -16.20
N ASP A 116 -1.90 17.58 -17.13
CA ASP A 116 -1.00 18.35 -17.98
C ASP A 116 -0.05 19.21 -17.13
N GLY A 117 1.24 19.11 -17.43
CA GLY A 117 2.28 19.83 -16.69
C GLY A 117 2.76 19.14 -15.39
N LEU A 118 2.17 18.02 -15.01
CA LEU A 118 2.74 17.19 -13.94
C LEU A 118 3.86 16.30 -14.51
N PRO A 119 5.06 16.31 -13.93
CA PRO A 119 6.14 15.42 -14.37
C PRO A 119 5.77 13.96 -14.09
N SER A 120 6.20 13.05 -14.95
CA SER A 120 6.12 11.62 -14.68
C SER A 120 7.04 11.23 -13.52
N LEU A 121 6.84 10.02 -12.95
CA LEU A 121 7.74 9.47 -11.94
C LEU A 121 9.18 9.40 -12.50
N ALA A 122 9.36 8.92 -13.72
CA ALA A 122 10.66 8.84 -14.37
C ALA A 122 11.34 10.22 -14.47
N GLN A 123 10.61 11.26 -14.91
CA GLN A 123 11.13 12.63 -14.97
C GLN A 123 11.55 13.11 -13.57
N THR A 124 10.68 12.91 -12.58
CA THR A 124 10.97 13.33 -11.19
C THR A 124 12.23 12.64 -10.65
N MET A 125 12.38 11.33 -10.90
CA MET A 125 13.55 10.58 -10.42
C MET A 125 14.84 11.01 -11.12
N VAL A 126 14.80 11.22 -12.44
CA VAL A 126 15.97 11.68 -13.19
C VAL A 126 16.42 13.05 -12.69
N ASP A 127 15.49 13.99 -12.50
CA ASP A 127 15.81 15.35 -12.08
C ASP A 127 16.27 15.41 -10.60
N ALA A 128 15.54 14.75 -9.68
CA ALA A 128 15.83 14.82 -8.26
C ALA A 128 17.12 14.10 -7.85
N ALA A 129 17.44 12.99 -8.54
CA ALA A 129 18.62 12.20 -8.26
C ALA A 129 19.77 12.44 -9.24
N ALA A 130 19.61 13.37 -10.19
CA ALA A 130 20.58 13.64 -11.26
C ALA A 130 21.07 12.35 -11.94
N LEU A 131 20.13 11.47 -12.30
CA LEU A 131 20.45 10.17 -12.88
C LEU A 131 21.08 10.34 -14.27
N PRO A 132 22.19 9.65 -14.58
CA PRO A 132 22.88 9.75 -15.87
C PRO A 132 22.20 8.90 -16.95
N MET A 133 20.88 9.06 -17.10
CA MET A 133 20.10 8.30 -18.08
C MET A 133 18.91 9.12 -18.61
N PRO A 134 18.47 8.88 -19.87
CA PRO A 134 17.29 9.51 -20.41
C PRO A 134 16.00 9.13 -19.67
N VAL A 135 15.08 10.09 -19.53
CA VAL A 135 13.78 9.87 -18.91
C VAL A 135 13.02 8.72 -19.57
N ALA A 136 13.04 8.64 -20.91
CA ALA A 136 12.36 7.57 -21.65
C ALA A 136 12.88 6.16 -21.27
N ALA A 137 14.18 6.00 -21.08
CA ALA A 137 14.75 4.73 -20.68
C ALA A 137 14.33 4.33 -19.26
N LEU A 138 14.26 5.29 -18.34
CA LEU A 138 13.75 5.01 -16.99
C LEU A 138 12.25 4.70 -17.00
N GLN A 139 11.47 5.37 -17.85
CA GLN A 139 10.05 5.10 -18.01
C GLN A 139 9.80 3.66 -18.48
N GLU A 140 10.54 3.19 -19.48
CA GLU A 140 10.46 1.79 -19.96
C GLU A 140 10.79 0.79 -18.84
N ILE A 141 11.81 1.06 -18.02
CA ILE A 141 12.16 0.21 -16.87
C ILE A 141 11.01 0.15 -15.86
N ILE A 142 10.38 1.27 -15.54
CA ILE A 142 9.26 1.35 -14.62
C ILE A 142 8.07 0.54 -15.16
N GLU A 143 7.70 0.73 -16.42
CA GLU A 143 6.59 0.02 -17.07
C GLU A 143 6.83 -1.49 -17.12
N GLN A 144 8.06 -1.91 -17.41
CA GLN A 144 8.43 -3.32 -17.38
C GLN A 144 8.35 -3.90 -15.96
N ASP A 145 8.87 -3.20 -14.94
CA ASP A 145 8.79 -3.64 -13.55
C ASP A 145 7.34 -3.79 -13.08
N GLU A 146 6.46 -2.85 -13.43
CA GLU A 146 5.02 -2.92 -13.14
C GLU A 146 4.32 -4.10 -13.85
N ALA A 147 4.71 -4.40 -15.08
CA ALA A 147 4.12 -5.50 -15.84
C ALA A 147 4.57 -6.88 -15.33
N GLU A 148 5.83 -7.03 -14.98
CA GLU A 148 6.45 -8.34 -14.70
C GLU A 148 6.57 -8.67 -13.20
N ARG A 149 6.61 -7.65 -12.33
CA ARG A 149 6.98 -7.78 -10.92
C ARG A 149 5.95 -7.26 -9.93
N LEU A 150 4.71 -7.24 -10.35
CA LEU A 150 3.59 -6.81 -9.50
C LEU A 150 3.37 -7.77 -8.29
N TYR A 151 3.81 -9.05 -8.45
CA TYR A 151 3.71 -10.09 -7.42
C TYR A 151 5.02 -10.88 -7.29
#